data_a92f3a4efb1b7061fc48d12449107c64
#
_entry.id   a92f3a4efb1b7061fc48d12449107c64
#
_cell.length_a   1.000
_cell.length_b   1.000
_cell.length_c   1.000
_cell.angle_alpha   90.00
_cell.angle_beta   90.00
_cell.angle_gamma   90.00
#
_symmetry.space_group_name_H-M   'P 1'
#
loop_
_entity.id
_entity.type
_entity.pdbx_description
1 polymer ?
#
loop_
_entity_poly.entity_id
_entity_poly.type
_entity_poly.pdbx_seq_one_letter_code
_entity_poly.pdbx_strand_id
1 'polypeptide(L)'
;LAGHPLVVWTLEAARQAKVDRIATSSDDDEILDLAEEFGFAVRRPPELAGDDAPDAPAIRHALEAIQPSGYQPDDLVIHLRPTAPFRTPEEITKVAELLRRFPAESVVSVVPTKEHPRKAFRETGEIIGIFPELVAYTGASALGEPSQGLPPVWHATGFIDAAKIGPFLRQGRMDP
;
A
#
# COMPACT_ATOMS: atom_id res chain seq x y z
N LEU A 1 9.97 -14.34 10.58
CA LEU A 1 10.79 -14.79 9.47
C LEU A 1 12.25 -14.87 9.90
N ALA A 2 12.89 -16.05 9.76
CA ALA A 2 14.28 -16.26 10.19
C ALA A 2 14.59 -15.76 11.63
N GLY A 3 13.66 -15.96 12.55
CA GLY A 3 13.81 -15.57 13.96
C GLY A 3 13.49 -14.12 14.30
N HIS A 4 13.14 -13.30 13.33
CA HIS A 4 12.77 -11.89 13.54
C HIS A 4 11.32 -11.60 13.15
N PRO A 5 10.63 -10.65 13.82
CA PRO A 5 9.34 -10.13 13.41
C PRO A 5 9.37 -9.57 11.98
N LEU A 6 8.25 -9.67 11.24
CA LEU A 6 8.20 -9.18 9.85
C LEU A 6 8.48 -7.68 9.73
N VAL A 7 8.06 -6.89 10.69
CA VAL A 7 8.27 -5.44 10.71
C VAL A 7 9.75 -5.06 10.67
N VAL A 8 10.61 -5.82 11.36
CA VAL A 8 12.06 -5.58 11.41
C VAL A 8 12.69 -5.62 10.03
N TRP A 9 12.29 -6.57 9.18
CA TRP A 9 12.78 -6.66 7.80
C TRP A 9 12.43 -5.42 6.98
N THR A 10 11.22 -4.89 7.17
CA THR A 10 10.76 -3.66 6.51
C THR A 10 11.52 -2.43 7.00
N LEU A 11 11.70 -2.30 8.30
CA LEU A 11 12.44 -1.19 8.93
C LEU A 11 13.92 -1.19 8.51
N GLU A 12 14.54 -2.36 8.47
CA GLU A 12 15.92 -2.52 8.03
C GLU A 12 16.10 -2.13 6.56
N ALA A 13 15.19 -2.57 5.68
CA ALA A 13 15.22 -2.16 4.27
C ALA A 13 15.06 -0.64 4.10
N ALA A 14 14.15 -0.02 4.86
CA ALA A 14 13.98 1.44 4.86
C ALA A 14 15.23 2.18 5.36
N ARG A 15 15.85 1.70 6.45
CA ARG A 15 17.08 2.26 6.99
C ARG A 15 18.23 2.20 5.97
N GLN A 16 18.40 1.06 5.31
CA GLN A 16 19.43 0.87 4.29
C GLN A 16 19.18 1.68 3.02
N ALA A 17 17.91 1.96 2.68
CA ALA A 17 17.55 2.87 1.59
C ALA A 17 17.90 4.34 1.88
N LYS A 18 18.34 4.65 3.10
CA LYS A 18 18.74 6.00 3.56
C LYS A 18 17.63 7.03 3.36
N VAL A 19 16.40 6.64 3.70
CA VAL A 19 15.28 7.58 3.75
C VAL A 19 15.50 8.60 4.87
N ASP A 20 15.01 9.82 4.70
CA ASP A 20 15.24 10.91 5.66
C ASP A 20 14.61 10.64 7.03
N ARG A 21 13.45 9.97 7.06
CA ARG A 21 12.71 9.61 8.27
C ARG A 21 11.98 8.30 8.10
N ILE A 22 11.88 7.56 9.18
CA ILE A 22 11.06 6.35 9.30
C ILE A 22 10.01 6.63 10.38
N ALA A 23 8.74 6.39 10.06
CA ALA A 23 7.65 6.45 11.03
C ALA A 23 6.88 5.11 10.99
N THR A 24 6.78 4.46 12.13
CA THR A 24 6.03 3.22 12.29
C THR A 24 4.75 3.52 13.06
N SER A 25 3.60 3.31 12.42
CA SER A 25 2.28 3.45 13.05
C SER A 25 1.75 2.09 13.44
N SER A 26 1.52 1.87 14.72
CA SER A 26 0.95 0.62 15.26
C SER A 26 0.12 0.90 16.52
N ASP A 27 -0.82 0.02 16.82
CA ASP A 27 -1.55 -0.09 18.10
C ASP A 27 -0.92 -1.12 19.04
N ASP A 28 0.09 -1.86 18.58
CA ASP A 28 0.81 -2.89 19.32
C ASP A 28 2.08 -2.32 19.95
N ASP A 29 2.24 -2.54 21.28
CA ASP A 29 3.38 -2.03 22.05
C ASP A 29 4.71 -2.66 21.62
N GLU A 30 4.73 -3.96 21.32
CA GLU A 30 5.97 -4.66 20.93
C GLU A 30 6.49 -4.14 19.59
N ILE A 31 5.58 -3.82 18.67
CA ILE A 31 5.95 -3.21 17.38
C ILE A 31 6.50 -1.79 17.57
N LEU A 32 5.89 -1.01 18.46
CA LEU A 32 6.35 0.35 18.75
C LEU A 32 7.72 0.36 19.41
N ASP A 33 7.95 -0.52 20.40
CA ASP A 33 9.26 -0.67 21.07
C ASP A 33 10.36 -1.02 20.05
N LEU A 34 10.09 -1.95 19.14
CA LEU A 34 11.02 -2.28 18.06
C LEU A 34 11.27 -1.11 17.09
N ALA A 35 10.26 -0.30 16.84
CA ALA A 35 10.35 0.82 15.91
C ALA A 35 11.18 2.00 16.41
N GLU A 36 11.29 2.19 17.72
CA GLU A 36 12.08 3.27 18.34
C GLU A 36 13.56 3.27 17.92
N GLU A 37 14.11 2.09 17.66
CA GLU A 37 15.50 1.95 17.16
C GLU A 37 15.70 2.46 15.73
N PHE A 38 14.61 2.61 14.96
CA PHE A 38 14.64 2.99 13.54
C PHE A 38 14.14 4.40 13.27
N GLY A 39 13.35 4.99 14.17
CA GLY A 39 12.79 6.32 13.98
C GLY A 39 11.60 6.62 14.86
N PHE A 40 10.56 7.21 14.31
CA PHE A 40 9.37 7.61 15.06
C PHE A 40 8.44 6.41 15.28
N ALA A 41 8.19 6.05 16.53
CA ALA A 41 7.11 5.15 16.94
C ALA A 41 5.84 5.98 17.16
N VAL A 42 4.80 5.71 16.37
CA VAL A 42 3.54 6.47 16.40
C VAL A 42 2.41 5.56 16.87
N ARG A 43 1.89 5.82 18.06
CA ARG A 43 0.73 5.10 18.59
C ARG A 43 -0.50 5.35 17.69
N ARG A 44 -1.00 4.30 17.06
CA ARG A 44 -2.22 4.36 16.26
C ARG A 44 -3.44 4.30 17.18
N PRO A 45 -4.39 5.23 17.06
CA PRO A 45 -5.61 5.20 17.84
C PRO A 45 -6.52 4.03 17.39
N PRO A 46 -7.34 3.47 18.30
CA PRO A 46 -8.15 2.27 18.03
C PRO A 46 -9.07 2.39 16.80
N GLU A 47 -9.60 3.57 16.52
CA GLU A 47 -10.45 3.85 15.38
C GLU A 47 -9.76 3.72 14.02
N LEU A 48 -8.41 3.71 14.00
CA LEU A 48 -7.58 3.52 12.82
C LEU A 48 -6.88 2.15 12.80
N ALA A 49 -7.14 1.28 13.77
CA ALA A 49 -6.44 0.01 13.97
C ALA A 49 -7.27 -1.24 13.66
N GLY A 50 -8.54 -1.08 13.26
CA GLY A 50 -9.40 -2.22 12.92
C GLY A 50 -8.92 -2.96 11.65
N ASP A 51 -9.26 -4.25 11.53
CA ASP A 51 -8.86 -5.11 10.42
C ASP A 51 -9.32 -4.57 9.05
N ASP A 52 -10.45 -3.87 9.00
CA ASP A 52 -11.01 -3.25 7.80
C ASP A 52 -10.63 -1.76 7.66
N ALA A 53 -9.77 -1.22 8.54
CA ALA A 53 -9.39 0.18 8.50
C ALA A 53 -8.52 0.46 7.25
N PRO A 54 -8.86 1.48 6.44
CA PRO A 54 -8.05 1.82 5.28
C PRO A 54 -6.70 2.42 5.70
N ASP A 55 -5.66 2.19 4.88
CA ASP A 55 -4.30 2.66 5.16
C ASP A 55 -4.17 4.20 5.21
N ALA A 56 -4.90 4.91 4.35
CA ALA A 56 -4.70 6.34 4.16
C ALA A 56 -4.93 7.20 5.43
N PRO A 57 -5.97 6.96 6.25
CA PRO A 57 -6.12 7.64 7.55
C PRO A 57 -4.98 7.37 8.52
N ALA A 58 -4.46 6.13 8.58
CA ALA A 58 -3.33 5.76 9.43
C ALA A 58 -2.02 6.45 8.98
N ILE A 59 -1.79 6.54 7.67
CA ILE A 59 -0.65 7.26 7.08
C ILE A 59 -0.76 8.75 7.40
N ARG A 60 -1.95 9.34 7.23
CA ARG A 60 -2.21 10.76 7.58
C ARG A 60 -1.91 11.03 9.05
N HIS A 61 -2.43 10.21 9.96
CA HIS A 61 -2.18 10.32 11.39
C HIS A 61 -0.67 10.26 11.71
N ALA A 62 0.06 9.33 11.09
CA ALA A 62 1.51 9.23 11.27
C ALA A 62 2.23 10.47 10.76
N LEU A 63 1.86 11.02 9.60
CA LEU A 63 2.42 12.27 9.08
C LEU A 63 2.15 13.46 10.01
N GLU A 64 0.93 13.58 10.56
CA GLU A 64 0.57 14.62 11.51
C GLU A 64 1.39 14.51 12.80
N ALA A 65 1.61 13.29 13.31
CA ALA A 65 2.41 13.06 14.51
C ALA A 65 3.88 13.48 14.34
N ILE A 66 4.45 13.30 13.14
CA ILE A 66 5.85 13.69 12.87
C ILE A 66 5.98 15.08 12.23
N GLN A 67 4.87 15.79 11.98
CA GLN A 67 4.87 17.11 11.36
C GLN A 67 5.78 18.13 12.06
N PRO A 68 5.89 18.16 13.40
CA PRO A 68 6.82 19.04 14.09
C PRO A 68 8.29 18.88 13.67
N SER A 69 8.66 17.72 13.09
CA SER A 69 9.99 17.51 12.53
C SER A 69 10.19 18.18 11.16
N GLY A 70 9.13 18.76 10.57
CA GLY A 70 9.09 19.49 9.30
C GLY A 70 9.11 18.58 8.07
N TYR A 71 8.10 18.70 7.21
CA TYR A 71 8.10 18.18 5.84
C TYR A 71 7.46 19.24 4.92
N GLN A 72 7.74 19.14 3.63
CA GLN A 72 7.19 20.03 2.60
C GLN A 72 6.16 19.30 1.75
N PRO A 73 5.24 20.01 1.07
CA PRO A 73 4.23 19.37 0.21
C PRO A 73 4.80 18.49 -0.92
N ASP A 74 6.00 18.79 -1.39
CA ASP A 74 6.70 18.04 -2.44
C ASP A 74 7.56 16.89 -1.90
N ASP A 75 7.70 16.76 -0.57
CA ASP A 75 8.34 15.61 0.04
C ASP A 75 7.51 14.35 -0.22
N LEU A 76 8.17 13.21 -0.15
CA LEU A 76 7.57 11.92 -0.48
C LEU A 76 7.21 11.15 0.79
N VAL A 77 6.01 10.58 0.80
CA VAL A 77 5.65 9.51 1.72
C VAL A 77 5.72 8.18 0.98
N ILE A 78 6.45 7.21 1.53
CA ILE A 78 6.59 5.85 1.00
C ILE A 78 5.96 4.91 2.01
N HIS A 79 4.90 4.22 1.60
CA HIS A 79 4.19 3.26 2.43
C HIS A 79 4.74 1.85 2.21
N LEU A 80 5.23 1.25 3.28
CA LEU A 80 5.85 -0.07 3.29
C LEU A 80 5.08 -1.00 4.25
N ARG A 81 4.33 -1.95 3.69
CA ARG A 81 3.61 -2.93 4.53
C ARG A 81 4.56 -4.04 5.00
N PRO A 82 4.56 -4.42 6.30
CA PRO A 82 5.38 -5.52 6.82
C PRO A 82 5.11 -6.87 6.15
N THR A 83 3.91 -7.05 5.60
CA THR A 83 3.49 -8.28 4.89
C THR A 83 4.26 -8.54 3.59
N ALA A 84 5.09 -7.61 3.13
CA ALA A 84 5.98 -7.77 2.00
C ALA A 84 7.47 -7.63 2.44
N PRO A 85 8.03 -8.61 3.16
CA PRO A 85 9.33 -8.47 3.83
C PRO A 85 10.54 -8.56 2.89
N PHE A 86 10.37 -8.98 1.65
CA PHE A 86 11.47 -9.25 0.71
C PHE A 86 11.82 -8.07 -0.21
N ARG A 87 11.34 -6.86 0.13
CA ARG A 87 11.74 -5.67 -0.65
C ARG A 87 13.19 -5.28 -0.35
N THR A 88 13.86 -4.78 -1.37
CA THR A 88 15.24 -4.32 -1.25
C THR A 88 15.32 -2.79 -1.04
N PRO A 89 16.42 -2.29 -0.43
CA PRO A 89 16.65 -0.85 -0.31
C PRO A 89 16.68 -0.14 -1.67
N GLU A 90 17.21 -0.79 -2.71
CA GLU A 90 17.30 -0.26 -4.07
C GLU A 90 15.90 -0.04 -4.68
N GLU A 91 14.95 -0.93 -4.42
CA GLU A 91 13.57 -0.78 -4.88
C GLU A 91 12.89 0.43 -4.22
N ILE A 92 13.11 0.67 -2.94
CA ILE A 92 12.62 1.85 -2.22
C ILE A 92 13.19 3.13 -2.84
N THR A 93 14.51 3.16 -3.02
CA THR A 93 15.22 4.29 -3.63
C THR A 93 14.71 4.58 -5.05
N LYS A 94 14.53 3.54 -5.86
CA LYS A 94 14.02 3.65 -7.23
C LYS A 94 12.63 4.26 -7.31
N VAL A 95 11.74 3.92 -6.39
CA VAL A 95 10.39 4.51 -6.34
C VAL A 95 10.46 6.02 -6.04
N ALA A 96 11.31 6.42 -5.10
CA ALA A 96 11.54 7.85 -4.81
C ALA A 96 12.12 8.60 -6.03
N GLU A 97 13.08 8.01 -6.74
CA GLU A 97 13.64 8.57 -7.97
C GLU A 97 12.59 8.72 -9.09
N LEU A 98 11.71 7.74 -9.26
CA LEU A 98 10.63 7.83 -10.23
C LEU A 98 9.71 9.02 -9.96
N LEU A 99 9.27 9.22 -8.71
CA LEU A 99 8.42 10.36 -8.33
C LEU A 99 9.11 11.73 -8.48
N ARG A 100 10.43 11.78 -8.30
CA ARG A 100 11.20 13.01 -8.52
C ARG A 100 11.42 13.31 -9.99
N ARG A 101 11.56 12.28 -10.82
CA ARG A 101 11.88 12.38 -12.25
C ARG A 101 10.66 12.67 -13.14
N PHE A 102 9.52 12.11 -12.80
CA PHE A 102 8.31 12.20 -13.62
C PHE A 102 7.26 13.12 -12.97
N PRO A 103 6.42 13.80 -13.76
CA PRO A 103 5.36 14.69 -13.26
C PRO A 103 4.17 13.88 -12.73
N ALA A 104 4.44 12.91 -11.85
CA ALA A 104 3.44 12.08 -11.17
C ALA A 104 3.26 12.54 -9.73
N GLU A 105 2.06 12.35 -9.20
CA GLU A 105 1.75 12.63 -7.79
C GLU A 105 1.90 11.39 -6.92
N SER A 106 1.77 10.20 -7.53
CA SER A 106 1.92 8.90 -6.83
C SER A 106 2.50 7.82 -7.75
N VAL A 107 3.01 6.76 -7.14
CA VAL A 107 3.49 5.53 -7.76
C VAL A 107 3.02 4.35 -6.93
N VAL A 108 2.44 3.35 -7.57
CA VAL A 108 2.04 2.09 -6.93
C VAL A 108 2.71 0.90 -7.61
N SER A 109 3.06 -0.10 -6.82
CA SER A 109 3.63 -1.33 -7.33
C SER A 109 2.55 -2.23 -7.91
N VAL A 110 2.76 -2.74 -9.12
CA VAL A 110 1.79 -3.57 -9.83
C VAL A 110 2.44 -4.80 -10.46
N VAL A 111 1.64 -5.84 -10.68
CA VAL A 111 2.01 -7.04 -11.44
C VAL A 111 0.95 -7.32 -12.51
N PRO A 112 1.30 -7.99 -13.61
CA PRO A 112 0.31 -8.44 -14.58
C PRO A 112 -0.74 -9.34 -13.92
N THR A 113 -2.01 -9.09 -14.17
CA THR A 113 -3.10 -9.90 -13.64
C THR A 113 -3.16 -11.24 -14.38
N LYS A 114 -3.15 -12.35 -13.64
CA LYS A 114 -3.31 -13.69 -14.21
C LYS A 114 -4.74 -13.91 -14.69
N GLU A 115 -5.71 -13.54 -13.85
CA GLU A 115 -7.13 -13.66 -14.13
C GLU A 115 -7.70 -12.30 -14.51
N HIS A 116 -8.16 -12.16 -15.76
CA HIS A 116 -8.64 -10.88 -16.26
C HIS A 116 -9.98 -10.50 -15.61
N PRO A 117 -10.18 -9.26 -15.08
CA PRO A 117 -11.39 -8.84 -14.36
C PRO A 117 -12.68 -8.99 -15.18
N ARG A 118 -12.62 -8.87 -16.51
CA ARG A 118 -13.78 -9.11 -17.40
C ARG A 118 -14.25 -10.56 -17.42
N LYS A 119 -13.46 -11.49 -16.85
CA LYS A 119 -13.83 -12.90 -16.64
C LYS A 119 -14.22 -13.22 -15.21
N ALA A 120 -14.21 -12.22 -14.33
CA ALA A 120 -14.61 -12.36 -12.94
C ALA A 120 -16.12 -12.16 -12.78
N PHE A 121 -16.67 -12.82 -11.76
CA PHE A 121 -18.07 -12.70 -11.35
C PHE A 121 -18.14 -12.23 -9.89
N ARG A 122 -19.24 -11.60 -9.55
CA ARG A 122 -19.60 -11.30 -8.17
C ARG A 122 -20.96 -11.92 -7.85
N GLU A 123 -21.18 -12.25 -6.60
CA GLU A 123 -22.48 -12.68 -6.10
C GLU A 123 -23.41 -11.47 -6.00
N THR A 124 -24.68 -11.68 -6.32
CA THR A 124 -25.73 -10.64 -6.16
C THR A 124 -26.28 -10.60 -4.75
N GLY A 125 -26.03 -11.64 -3.94
CA GLY A 125 -26.67 -11.88 -2.65
C GLY A 125 -27.98 -12.71 -2.77
N GLU A 126 -28.42 -13.05 -3.98
CA GLU A 126 -29.54 -13.93 -4.23
C GLU A 126 -29.09 -15.38 -4.41
N ILE A 127 -30.00 -16.32 -4.14
CA ILE A 127 -29.73 -17.76 -4.28
C ILE A 127 -30.68 -18.35 -5.33
N ILE A 128 -30.12 -19.04 -6.32
CA ILE A 128 -30.85 -19.76 -7.34
C ILE A 128 -30.70 -21.27 -7.04
N GLY A 129 -31.73 -21.86 -6.45
CA GLY A 129 -31.70 -23.24 -5.96
C GLY A 129 -30.74 -23.38 -4.76
N ILE A 130 -29.58 -23.99 -4.93
CA ILE A 130 -28.55 -24.15 -3.88
C ILE A 130 -27.26 -23.36 -4.20
N PHE A 131 -27.24 -22.57 -5.27
CA PHE A 131 -26.06 -21.83 -5.72
C PHE A 131 -26.31 -20.32 -5.62
N PRO A 132 -25.28 -19.52 -5.31
CA PRO A 132 -25.37 -18.06 -5.39
C PRO A 132 -25.59 -17.63 -6.84
N GLU A 133 -26.42 -16.61 -7.05
CA GLU A 133 -26.49 -15.96 -8.34
C GLU A 133 -25.24 -15.17 -8.62
N LEU A 134 -24.64 -15.38 -9.80
CA LEU A 134 -23.42 -14.71 -10.22
C LEU A 134 -23.66 -13.80 -11.42
N VAL A 135 -23.16 -12.57 -11.33
CA VAL A 135 -23.17 -11.61 -12.44
C VAL A 135 -21.75 -11.15 -12.76
N ALA A 136 -21.52 -10.76 -14.01
CA ALA A 136 -20.20 -10.28 -14.42
C ALA A 136 -19.75 -9.09 -13.55
N TYR A 137 -18.55 -9.18 -12.96
CA TYR A 137 -18.04 -8.18 -12.02
C TYR A 137 -17.93 -6.78 -12.63
N THR A 138 -17.52 -6.68 -13.89
CA THR A 138 -17.36 -5.40 -14.62
C THR A 138 -18.60 -5.00 -15.44
N GLY A 139 -19.72 -5.68 -15.28
CA GLY A 139 -20.94 -5.45 -16.09
C GLY A 139 -20.86 -5.96 -17.53
N ALA A 140 -19.71 -6.42 -18.01
CA ALA A 140 -19.51 -7.01 -19.33
C ALA A 140 -18.64 -8.27 -19.20
N SER A 141 -19.17 -9.42 -19.65
CA SER A 141 -18.45 -10.69 -19.64
C SER A 141 -17.64 -10.88 -20.91
N ALA A 142 -16.40 -11.39 -20.76
CA ALA A 142 -15.54 -11.80 -21.84
C ALA A 142 -15.31 -13.33 -21.86
N LEU A 143 -16.25 -14.11 -21.33
CA LEU A 143 -16.12 -15.57 -21.21
C LEU A 143 -15.84 -16.27 -22.55
N GLY A 144 -16.45 -15.81 -23.64
CA GLY A 144 -16.24 -16.34 -24.98
C GLY A 144 -14.99 -15.81 -25.69
N GLU A 145 -14.31 -14.82 -25.14
CA GLU A 145 -13.11 -14.23 -25.74
C GLU A 145 -11.85 -14.98 -25.29
N PRO A 146 -10.90 -15.29 -26.19
CA PRO A 146 -9.59 -15.78 -25.80
C PRO A 146 -8.88 -14.77 -24.87
N SER A 147 -8.22 -15.25 -23.82
CA SER A 147 -7.52 -14.36 -22.86
C SER A 147 -6.45 -13.49 -23.54
N GLN A 148 -5.85 -14.00 -24.60
CA GLN A 148 -4.83 -13.29 -25.38
C GLN A 148 -5.40 -12.10 -26.19
N GLY A 149 -6.71 -12.07 -26.44
CA GLY A 149 -7.41 -10.96 -27.11
C GLY A 149 -7.82 -9.82 -26.17
N LEU A 150 -7.72 -10.02 -24.85
CA LEU A 150 -8.07 -9.00 -23.89
C LEU A 150 -6.89 -8.06 -23.61
N PRO A 151 -7.15 -6.74 -23.39
CA PRO A 151 -6.09 -5.80 -23.08
C PRO A 151 -5.39 -6.19 -21.77
N PRO A 152 -4.06 -5.96 -21.64
CA PRO A 152 -3.34 -6.27 -20.42
C PRO A 152 -3.87 -5.46 -19.23
N VAL A 153 -4.05 -6.12 -18.10
CA VAL A 153 -4.50 -5.53 -16.84
C VAL A 153 -3.49 -5.82 -15.75
N TRP A 154 -3.32 -4.86 -14.85
CA TRP A 154 -2.35 -4.89 -13.78
C TRP A 154 -3.07 -4.90 -12.43
N HIS A 155 -2.52 -5.67 -11.48
CA HIS A 155 -3.02 -5.78 -10.12
C HIS A 155 -2.05 -5.08 -9.17
N ALA A 156 -2.57 -4.19 -8.30
CA ALA A 156 -1.78 -3.56 -7.25
C ALA A 156 -1.34 -4.58 -6.20
N THR A 157 -0.06 -4.55 -5.83
CA THR A 157 0.53 -5.55 -4.91
C THR A 157 0.67 -5.05 -3.48
N GLY A 158 0.63 -3.74 -3.27
CA GLY A 158 0.96 -3.15 -1.96
C GLY A 158 2.42 -3.39 -1.53
N PHE A 159 3.30 -3.72 -2.48
CA PHE A 159 4.71 -3.99 -2.20
C PHE A 159 5.46 -2.70 -1.82
N ILE A 160 5.35 -1.65 -2.62
CA ILE A 160 5.79 -0.28 -2.33
C ILE A 160 4.79 0.67 -2.98
N ASP A 161 4.16 1.52 -2.18
CA ASP A 161 3.30 2.58 -2.66
C ASP A 161 3.88 3.92 -2.17
N ALA A 162 3.89 4.93 -3.03
CA ALA A 162 4.46 6.23 -2.69
C ALA A 162 3.67 7.38 -3.30
N ALA A 163 3.65 8.51 -2.61
CA ALA A 163 3.02 9.73 -3.09
C ALA A 163 3.78 10.98 -2.60
N LYS A 164 3.57 12.10 -3.29
CA LYS A 164 3.91 13.42 -2.74
C LYS A 164 2.97 13.73 -1.57
N ILE A 165 3.50 14.27 -0.48
CA ILE A 165 2.72 14.49 0.75
C ILE A 165 1.56 15.47 0.51
N GLY A 166 1.79 16.57 -0.21
CA GLY A 166 0.74 17.56 -0.49
C GLY A 166 -0.46 16.99 -1.24
N PRO A 167 -0.29 16.34 -2.40
CA PRO A 167 -1.35 15.60 -3.08
C PRO A 167 -2.04 14.55 -2.22
N PHE A 168 -1.27 13.72 -1.52
CA PHE A 168 -1.83 12.71 -0.62
C PHE A 168 -2.75 13.31 0.45
N LEU A 169 -2.31 14.38 1.11
CA LEU A 169 -3.12 15.03 2.15
C LEU A 169 -4.40 15.65 1.61
N ARG A 170 -4.40 16.14 0.35
CA ARG A 170 -5.61 16.68 -0.30
C ARG A 170 -6.57 15.59 -0.76
N GLN A 171 -6.06 14.51 -1.34
CA GLN A 171 -6.87 13.46 -1.97
C GLN A 171 -7.28 12.37 -0.99
N GLY A 172 -6.49 12.12 0.07
CA GLY A 172 -6.72 11.07 1.06
C GLY A 172 -6.49 9.67 0.53
N ARG A 173 -5.66 9.52 -0.53
CA ARG A 173 -5.32 8.22 -1.12
C ARG A 173 -3.90 8.21 -1.69
N MET A 174 -3.31 7.00 -1.81
CA MET A 174 -1.95 6.79 -2.34
C MET A 174 -1.95 6.41 -3.83
N ASP A 175 -3.06 5.90 -4.34
CA ASP A 175 -3.25 5.53 -5.73
C ASP A 175 -3.55 6.76 -6.61
N PRO A 176 -3.23 6.69 -7.90
CA PRO A 176 -3.48 7.79 -8.86
C PRO A 176 -4.96 8.06 -9.10
#